data_56c2c3cf90ab48c37d855b4a686489b9
#
_entry.id   56c2c3cf90ab48c37d855b4a686489b9
#
_cell.length_a   1.000
_cell.length_b   1.000
_cell.length_c   1.000
_cell.angle_alpha   90.00
_cell.angle_beta   90.00
_cell.angle_gamma   90.00
#
_symmetry.space_group_name_H-M   'P 1'
#
loop_
_entity.id
_entity.type
_entity.pdbx_description
1 polymer ?
#
loop_
_entity_poly.entity_id
_entity_poly.type
_entity_poly.pdbx_seq_one_letter_code
_entity_poly.pdbx_strand_id
1 'polypeptide(L)'
;VRIPAAIVHPSLNLSQAVLICCYEIFLAAQKPHRPVWLKMAEVNDVERVIMRIFEMMGLVGFVSRPTPETLLRSIRRVFRRAFRLELRDVGTLHKICDNIEYYVEHHKGKGVKGKKKTGKKT
;
A
#
# COMPACT_ATOMS: atom_id res chain seq x y z
N VAL A 1 38.76 6.98 -8.40
CA VAL A 1 37.75 6.32 -7.54
C VAL A 1 38.24 6.41 -6.10
N ARG A 2 37.38 6.86 -5.19
CA ARG A 2 37.70 6.94 -3.76
C ARG A 2 36.82 5.97 -2.99
N ILE A 3 37.42 5.02 -2.28
CA ILE A 3 36.70 4.11 -1.39
C ILE A 3 36.42 4.85 -0.08
N PRO A 4 35.15 5.00 0.36
CA PRO A 4 34.85 5.62 1.64
C PRO A 4 35.48 4.83 2.79
N ALA A 5 36.20 5.51 3.66
CA ALA A 5 36.81 4.93 4.84
C ALA A 5 36.49 5.79 6.07
N ALA A 6 36.63 5.22 7.27
CA ALA A 6 36.38 5.96 8.50
C ALA A 6 37.36 7.13 8.67
N ILE A 7 36.90 8.23 9.28
CA ILE A 7 37.68 9.47 9.47
C ILE A 7 38.96 9.20 10.25
N VAL A 8 38.92 8.28 11.22
CA VAL A 8 40.06 7.92 12.10
C VAL A 8 41.11 7.10 11.37
N HIS A 9 40.71 6.32 10.37
CA HIS A 9 41.60 5.47 9.56
C HIS A 9 41.26 5.68 8.07
N PRO A 10 41.79 6.75 7.45
CA PRO A 10 41.41 7.12 6.10
C PRO A 10 42.03 6.25 5.00
N SER A 11 42.93 5.33 5.36
CA SER A 11 43.59 4.44 4.42
C SER A 11 43.22 2.97 4.67
N LEU A 12 42.93 2.26 3.61
CA LEU A 12 42.76 0.80 3.60
C LEU A 12 44.10 0.13 3.31
N ASN A 13 44.30 -1.05 3.87
CA ASN A 13 45.38 -1.92 3.43
C ASN A 13 45.22 -2.24 1.93
N LEU A 14 46.31 -2.29 1.19
CA LEU A 14 46.30 -2.55 -0.25
C LEU A 14 45.50 -3.80 -0.62
N SER A 15 45.67 -4.88 0.14
CA SER A 15 44.93 -6.13 -0.10
C SER A 15 43.43 -5.97 0.10
N GLN A 16 43.01 -5.18 1.09
CA GLN A 16 41.60 -4.87 1.32
C GLN A 16 41.04 -3.98 0.20
N ALA A 17 41.80 -3.01 -0.25
CA ALA A 17 41.41 -2.16 -1.37
C ALA A 17 41.24 -2.97 -2.67
N VAL A 18 42.18 -3.86 -2.96
CA VAL A 18 42.11 -4.76 -4.12
C VAL A 18 40.88 -5.68 -4.01
N LEU A 19 40.63 -6.26 -2.83
CA LEU A 19 39.46 -7.13 -2.63
C LEU A 19 38.15 -6.39 -2.90
N ILE A 20 38.00 -5.16 -2.39
CA ILE A 20 36.81 -4.34 -2.61
C ILE A 20 36.65 -4.03 -4.10
N CYS A 21 37.73 -3.63 -4.78
CA CYS A 21 37.66 -3.36 -6.21
C CYS A 21 37.26 -4.60 -7.03
N CYS A 22 37.84 -5.76 -6.72
CA CYS A 22 37.49 -7.02 -7.37
C CYS A 22 36.02 -7.40 -7.12
N TYR A 23 35.54 -7.20 -5.91
CA TYR A 23 34.15 -7.46 -5.55
C TYR A 23 33.18 -6.54 -6.31
N GLU A 24 33.47 -5.27 -6.40
CA GLU A 24 32.67 -4.31 -7.17
C GLU A 24 32.65 -4.64 -8.66
N ILE A 25 33.79 -5.04 -9.22
CA ILE A 25 33.88 -5.50 -10.63
C ILE A 25 33.04 -6.78 -10.81
N PHE A 26 33.13 -7.72 -9.88
CA PHE A 26 32.34 -8.95 -9.89
C PHE A 26 30.84 -8.64 -9.86
N LEU A 27 30.40 -7.75 -8.97
CA LEU A 27 29.00 -7.32 -8.90
C LEU A 27 28.54 -6.63 -10.19
N ALA A 28 29.38 -5.78 -10.75
CA ALA A 28 29.08 -5.08 -12.00
C ALA A 28 29.02 -6.04 -13.21
N ALA A 29 29.79 -7.12 -13.18
CA ALA A 29 29.76 -8.15 -14.23
C ALA A 29 28.58 -9.11 -14.10
N GLN A 30 27.95 -9.19 -12.92
CA GLN A 30 26.71 -9.94 -12.79
C GLN A 30 25.64 -9.24 -13.64
N LYS A 31 24.94 -10.05 -14.45
CA LYS A 31 23.83 -9.51 -15.24
C LYS A 31 22.90 -8.77 -14.31
N PRO A 32 22.59 -7.50 -14.58
CA PRO A 32 21.69 -6.74 -13.73
C PRO A 32 20.43 -7.57 -13.59
N HIS A 33 20.06 -7.83 -12.36
CA HIS A 33 18.72 -8.37 -12.05
C HIS A 33 17.76 -7.52 -12.85
N ARG A 34 17.06 -8.10 -13.82
CA ARG A 34 16.15 -7.32 -14.68
C ARG A 34 15.34 -6.46 -13.75
N PRO A 35 15.47 -5.13 -13.79
CA PRO A 35 14.66 -4.32 -12.91
C PRO A 35 13.23 -4.67 -13.26
N VAL A 36 12.52 -5.22 -12.30
CA VAL A 36 11.07 -5.39 -12.44
C VAL A 36 10.54 -3.97 -12.52
N TRP A 37 10.25 -3.52 -13.73
CA TRP A 37 9.67 -2.20 -13.97
C TRP A 37 8.26 -2.22 -13.37
N LEU A 38 8.20 -1.99 -12.08
CA LEU A 38 6.94 -1.83 -11.37
C LEU A 38 6.31 -0.53 -11.88
N LYS A 39 5.22 -0.66 -12.60
CA LYS A 39 4.47 0.51 -13.03
C LYS A 39 3.75 1.09 -11.82
N MET A 40 4.33 2.12 -11.27
CA MET A 40 3.78 2.81 -10.09
C MET A 40 2.50 3.53 -10.45
N ALA A 41 1.56 3.53 -9.51
CA ALA A 41 0.32 4.29 -9.62
C ALA A 41 0.61 5.80 -9.48
N GLU A 42 -0.07 6.60 -10.28
CA GLU A 42 -0.04 8.05 -10.15
C GLU A 42 -0.88 8.50 -8.96
N VAL A 43 -0.61 9.71 -8.48
CA VAL A 43 -1.36 10.30 -7.36
C VAL A 43 -2.86 10.34 -7.64
N ASN A 44 -3.24 10.62 -8.88
CA ASN A 44 -4.63 10.66 -9.31
C ASN A 44 -5.30 9.28 -9.28
N ASP A 45 -4.55 8.20 -9.58
CA ASP A 45 -5.08 6.84 -9.51
C ASP A 45 -5.38 6.46 -8.07
N VAL A 46 -4.48 6.80 -7.16
CA VAL A 46 -4.65 6.55 -5.73
C VAL A 46 -5.82 7.35 -5.16
N GLU A 47 -5.97 8.63 -5.54
CA GLU A 47 -7.07 9.46 -5.06
C GLU A 47 -8.43 8.93 -5.56
N ARG A 48 -8.52 8.45 -6.80
CA ARG A 48 -9.74 7.79 -7.32
C ARG A 48 -10.13 6.55 -6.51
N VAL A 49 -9.17 5.72 -6.14
CA VAL A 49 -9.41 4.56 -5.27
C VAL A 49 -9.91 4.99 -3.89
N ILE A 50 -9.29 6.00 -3.29
CA ILE A 50 -9.69 6.52 -1.98
C ILE A 50 -11.15 7.00 -2.01
N MET A 51 -11.53 7.77 -3.02
CA MET A 51 -12.90 8.26 -3.17
C MET A 51 -13.87 7.11 -3.34
N ARG A 52 -13.54 6.12 -4.16
CA ARG A 52 -14.39 4.96 -4.38
C ARG A 52 -14.56 4.11 -3.11
N ILE A 53 -13.51 3.89 -2.34
CA ILE A 53 -13.59 3.21 -1.03
C ILE A 53 -14.53 3.98 -0.10
N PHE A 54 -14.44 5.30 -0.08
CA PHE A 54 -15.30 6.13 0.74
C PHE A 54 -16.78 6.00 0.35
N GLU A 55 -17.09 6.00 -0.94
CA GLU A 55 -18.44 5.77 -1.46
C GLU A 55 -18.98 4.38 -1.08
N MET A 56 -18.16 3.34 -1.26
CA MET A 56 -18.54 1.97 -0.89
C MET A 56 -18.85 1.84 0.61
N MET A 57 -18.08 2.50 1.46
CA MET A 57 -18.38 2.55 2.91
C MET A 57 -19.75 3.15 3.18
N GLY A 58 -20.13 4.21 2.45
CA GLY A 58 -21.46 4.80 2.53
C GLY A 58 -22.57 3.83 2.10
N LEU A 59 -22.35 3.08 1.01
CA LEU A 59 -23.31 2.09 0.50
C LEU A 59 -23.56 0.93 1.48
N VAL A 60 -22.53 0.50 2.17
CA VAL A 60 -22.61 -0.56 3.22
C VAL A 60 -23.25 -0.05 4.52
N GLY A 61 -23.50 1.26 4.61
CA GLY A 61 -24.12 1.86 5.79
C GLY A 61 -23.11 2.17 6.91
N PHE A 62 -21.83 2.27 6.57
CA PHE A 62 -20.83 2.70 7.53
C PHE A 62 -20.98 4.19 7.84
N VAL A 63 -21.44 4.48 9.05
CA VAL A 63 -21.56 5.87 9.54
C VAL A 63 -20.33 6.20 10.37
N SER A 64 -19.48 7.07 9.84
CA SER A 64 -18.33 7.57 10.60
C SER A 64 -18.77 8.57 11.67
N ARG A 65 -18.29 8.36 12.88
CA ARG A 65 -18.39 9.36 13.95
C ARG A 65 -17.03 10.01 14.16
N PRO A 66 -16.89 11.35 14.22
CA PRO A 66 -17.98 12.34 14.30
C PRO A 66 -18.49 12.85 12.94
N THR A 67 -17.70 12.77 11.83
CA THR A 67 -18.13 13.26 10.51
C THR A 67 -17.59 12.39 9.38
N PRO A 68 -18.27 12.34 8.22
CA PRO A 68 -17.79 11.63 7.03
C PRO A 68 -16.40 12.12 6.56
N GLU A 69 -16.13 13.41 6.69
CA GLU A 69 -14.86 14.02 6.31
C GLU A 69 -13.68 13.50 7.14
N THR A 70 -13.92 13.18 8.41
CA THR A 70 -12.92 12.58 9.30
C THR A 70 -12.50 11.19 8.81
N LEU A 71 -13.46 10.41 8.31
CA LEU A 71 -13.18 9.10 7.70
C LEU A 71 -12.32 9.27 6.44
N LEU A 72 -12.74 10.15 5.53
CA LEU A 72 -12.00 10.40 4.29
C LEU A 72 -10.55 10.85 4.58
N ARG A 73 -10.37 11.75 5.55
CA ARG A 73 -9.04 12.19 6.00
C ARG A 73 -8.22 11.03 6.57
N SER A 74 -8.86 10.12 7.29
CA SER A 74 -8.19 8.94 7.86
C SER A 74 -7.77 7.96 6.77
N ILE A 75 -8.61 7.70 5.79
CA ILE A 75 -8.30 6.84 4.63
C ILE A 75 -7.11 7.45 3.87
N ARG A 76 -7.16 8.73 3.53
CA ARG A 76 -6.04 9.43 2.86
C ARG A 76 -4.74 9.32 3.64
N ARG A 77 -4.80 9.43 4.98
CA ARG A 77 -3.62 9.28 5.84
C ARG A 77 -3.02 7.87 5.77
N VAL A 78 -3.86 6.83 5.75
CA VAL A 78 -3.40 5.43 5.61
C VAL A 78 -2.71 5.24 4.26
N PHE A 79 -3.36 5.66 3.16
CA PHE A 79 -2.79 5.52 1.82
C PHE A 79 -1.50 6.33 1.62
N ARG A 80 -1.37 7.50 2.25
CA ARG A 80 -0.12 8.28 2.22
C ARG A 80 1.04 7.61 2.98
N ARG A 81 0.73 6.76 3.96
CA ARG A 81 1.72 5.99 4.72
C ARG A 81 1.98 4.62 4.11
N ALA A 82 0.98 4.06 3.46
CA ALA A 82 1.16 2.85 2.67
C ALA A 82 2.14 3.16 1.54
N PHE A 83 3.12 2.29 1.38
CA PHE A 83 4.17 2.41 0.37
C PHE A 83 3.59 2.64 -1.03
N ARG A 84 4.44 3.09 -1.94
CA ARG A 84 4.12 3.32 -3.34
C ARG A 84 3.30 2.17 -3.90
N LEU A 85 2.04 2.43 -4.19
CA LEU A 85 1.15 1.46 -4.81
C LEU A 85 1.53 1.24 -6.26
N GLU A 86 1.49 -0.01 -6.69
CA GLU A 86 1.59 -0.34 -8.10
C GLU A 86 0.24 -0.15 -8.79
N LEU A 87 0.26 0.03 -10.10
CA LEU A 87 -0.97 0.12 -10.88
C LEU A 87 -1.85 -1.15 -10.75
N ARG A 88 -1.21 -2.30 -10.49
CA ARG A 88 -1.90 -3.58 -10.23
C ARG A 88 -2.67 -3.55 -8.91
N ASP A 89 -2.12 -2.90 -7.88
CA ASP A 89 -2.77 -2.77 -6.57
C ASP A 89 -4.02 -1.90 -6.68
N VAL A 90 -3.91 -0.79 -7.41
CA VAL A 90 -5.05 0.08 -7.76
C VAL A 90 -6.15 -0.72 -8.46
N GLY A 91 -5.80 -1.54 -9.46
CA GLY A 91 -6.75 -2.42 -10.14
C GLY A 91 -7.40 -3.44 -9.21
N THR A 92 -6.66 -3.99 -8.27
CA THR A 92 -7.19 -4.93 -7.26
C THR A 92 -8.17 -4.24 -6.32
N LEU A 93 -7.85 -3.03 -5.85
CA LEU A 93 -8.73 -2.25 -4.99
C LEU A 93 -10.03 -1.86 -5.71
N HIS A 94 -9.97 -1.49 -6.98
CA HIS A 94 -11.18 -1.25 -7.78
C HIS A 94 -12.06 -2.50 -7.89
N LYS A 95 -11.48 -3.67 -8.15
CA LYS A 95 -12.24 -4.94 -8.19
C LYS A 95 -12.92 -5.26 -6.86
N ILE A 96 -12.28 -4.96 -5.74
CA ILE A 96 -12.90 -5.13 -4.42
C ILE A 96 -14.12 -4.21 -4.29
N CYS A 97 -14.00 -2.95 -4.70
CA CYS A 97 -15.13 -2.02 -4.71
C CYS A 97 -16.27 -2.50 -5.62
N ASP A 98 -15.95 -2.99 -6.83
CA ASP A 98 -16.94 -3.54 -7.77
C ASP A 98 -17.72 -4.71 -7.15
N ASN A 99 -17.03 -5.62 -6.46
CA ASN A 99 -17.65 -6.74 -5.79
C ASN A 99 -18.56 -6.32 -4.63
N ILE A 100 -18.16 -5.30 -3.88
CA ILE A 100 -19.00 -4.75 -2.79
C ILE A 100 -20.26 -4.11 -3.39
N GLU A 101 -20.12 -3.31 -4.44
CA GLU A 101 -21.24 -2.67 -5.13
C GLU A 101 -22.22 -3.71 -5.66
N TYR A 102 -21.73 -4.71 -6.40
CA TYR A 102 -22.52 -5.84 -6.88
C TYR A 102 -23.27 -6.57 -5.75
N TYR A 103 -22.58 -6.84 -4.64
CA TYR A 103 -23.19 -7.51 -3.49
C TYR A 103 -24.31 -6.65 -2.87
N VAL A 104 -24.10 -5.37 -2.71
CA VAL A 104 -25.09 -4.45 -2.15
C VAL A 104 -26.32 -4.36 -3.05
N GLU A 105 -26.15 -4.26 -4.36
CA GLU A 105 -27.24 -4.19 -5.33
C GLU A 105 -28.09 -5.47 -5.33
N HIS A 106 -27.46 -6.64 -5.28
CA HIS A 106 -28.16 -7.93 -5.39
C HIS A 106 -28.70 -8.45 -4.05
N HIS A 107 -28.26 -7.91 -2.91
CA HIS A 107 -28.67 -8.37 -1.58
C HIS A 107 -29.41 -7.31 -0.76
N LYS A 108 -29.62 -6.12 -1.27
CA LYS A 108 -30.41 -5.05 -0.61
C LYS A 108 -31.88 -5.44 -0.32
N GLY A 109 -32.37 -6.55 -0.90
CA GLY A 109 -33.73 -7.05 -0.66
C GLY A 109 -33.86 -8.14 0.41
N LYS A 110 -32.77 -8.70 0.91
CA LYS A 110 -32.78 -9.72 1.97
C LYS A 110 -32.32 -9.11 3.28
N GLY A 111 -33.28 -8.52 4.03
CA GLY A 111 -33.02 -7.84 5.29
C GLY A 111 -32.16 -8.69 6.22
N VAL A 112 -31.10 -8.06 6.73
CA VAL A 112 -30.40 -8.55 7.91
C VAL A 112 -31.38 -8.48 9.09
N LYS A 113 -32.07 -9.59 9.36
CA LYS A 113 -32.82 -9.77 10.59
C LYS A 113 -31.80 -9.74 11.74
N GLY A 114 -31.69 -8.59 12.39
CA GLY A 114 -30.90 -8.41 13.59
C GLY A 114 -31.32 -9.44 14.64
N LYS A 115 -30.41 -10.31 15.04
CA LYS A 115 -30.56 -11.12 16.24
C LYS A 115 -30.65 -10.17 17.43
N LYS A 116 -31.87 -9.86 17.89
CA LYS A 116 -32.12 -9.33 19.23
C LYS A 116 -31.60 -10.36 20.22
N LYS A 117 -30.47 -10.08 20.86
CA LYS A 117 -30.09 -10.79 22.09
C LYS A 117 -31.07 -10.38 23.19
N THR A 118 -32.03 -11.24 23.47
CA THR A 118 -32.82 -11.21 24.67
C THR A 118 -31.89 -11.41 25.85
N GLY A 119 -31.62 -10.34 26.57
CA GLY A 119 -31.01 -10.41 27.89
C GLY A 119 -31.99 -11.06 28.85
N LYS A 120 -31.67 -12.24 29.34
CA LYS A 120 -32.39 -12.87 30.45
C LYS A 120 -31.65 -12.49 31.72
N LYS A 121 -32.29 -11.64 32.52
CA LYS A 121 -31.96 -11.43 33.94
C LYS A 121 -32.24 -12.72 34.71
N THR A 122 -31.31 -13.14 35.47
CA THR A 122 -31.56 -13.69 36.83
C THR A 122 -30.28 -13.48 37.64
#